data_e061d94380d2ff8e9d2cb20a333a3115
#
_entry.id   e061d94380d2ff8e9d2cb20a333a3115
#
_cell.length_a   1.000
_cell.length_b   1.000
_cell.length_c   1.000
_cell.angle_alpha   90.00
_cell.angle_beta   90.00
_cell.angle_gamma   90.00
#
_symmetry.space_group_name_H-M   'P 1'
#
loop_
_entity.id
_entity.type
_entity.pdbx_description
1 polymer ?
#
loop_
_entity_poly.entity_id
_entity_poly.type
_entity_poly.pdbx_seq_one_letter_code
_entity_poly.pdbx_strand_id
1 'polypeptide(L)'
;MQGPPSDPAKLKFCAERGELLDRLHFAASEYCEALGDLSRNIPAVRSELFHLKMERVHETRLATERARAALVEHQDGHGCATLMG
;
A
#
# COMPACT_ATOMS: atom_id res chain seq x y z
N MET A 1 10.69 14.06 -33.68
CA MET A 1 10.65 13.81 -33.08
C MET A 1 9.90 13.89 -32.26
N GLN A 2 9.49 13.60 -31.85
CA GLN A 2 8.82 13.67 -31.15
C GLN A 2 9.02 13.63 -30.14
N GLY A 3 8.82 14.00 -29.94
CA GLY A 3 9.07 14.32 -28.80
C GLY A 3 8.73 13.45 -27.82
N PRO A 4 9.20 13.64 -26.81
CA PRO A 4 8.97 12.82 -25.77
C PRO A 4 7.63 12.99 -25.40
N PRO A 5 7.17 12.13 -24.80
CA PRO A 5 5.90 12.16 -24.39
C PRO A 5 5.75 13.04 -23.31
N SER A 6 5.81 14.14 -23.51
CA SER A 6 5.59 15.07 -22.51
C SER A 6 4.15 15.38 -22.42
N ASP A 7 3.29 14.52 -22.77
CA ASP A 7 1.87 14.70 -22.57
C ASP A 7 1.64 14.93 -21.09
N PRO A 8 1.17 16.09 -20.66
CA PRO A 8 0.98 16.39 -19.26
C PRO A 8 -0.02 15.47 -18.57
N ALA A 9 -1.02 15.03 -19.30
CA ALA A 9 -1.99 14.12 -18.73
C ALA A 9 -1.37 12.79 -18.40
N LYS A 10 -0.48 12.33 -19.26
CA LYS A 10 0.18 11.08 -19.04
C LYS A 10 1.15 11.16 -17.86
N LEU A 11 1.85 12.25 -17.77
CA LEU A 11 2.74 12.46 -16.64
C LEU A 11 1.97 12.53 -15.33
N LYS A 12 0.81 13.14 -15.38
CA LYS A 12 -0.03 13.25 -14.21
C LYS A 12 -0.46 11.87 -13.73
N PHE A 13 -0.86 11.00 -14.65
CA PHE A 13 -1.27 9.66 -14.28
C PHE A 13 -0.11 8.89 -13.66
N CYS A 14 1.09 9.07 -14.19
CA CYS A 14 2.26 8.40 -13.64
C CYS A 14 2.57 8.90 -12.24
N ALA A 15 2.39 10.19 -12.01
CA ALA A 15 2.61 10.75 -10.69
C ALA A 15 1.61 10.18 -9.69
N GLU A 16 0.38 10.03 -10.13
CA GLU A 16 -0.68 9.46 -9.29
C GLU A 16 -0.34 8.03 -8.91
N ARG A 17 0.14 7.27 -9.88
CA ARG A 17 0.54 5.90 -9.63
C ARG A 17 1.67 5.85 -8.61
N GLY A 18 2.61 6.78 -8.73
CA GLY A 18 3.70 6.87 -7.77
C GLY A 18 3.21 7.12 -6.36
N GLU A 19 2.23 7.99 -6.22
CA GLU A 19 1.65 8.28 -4.92
C GLU A 19 0.96 7.05 -4.34
N LEU A 20 0.24 6.32 -5.18
CA LEU A 20 -0.45 5.13 -4.74
C LEU A 20 0.52 4.04 -4.32
N LEU A 21 1.64 3.94 -5.05
CA LEU A 21 2.69 3.00 -4.68
C LEU A 21 3.31 3.36 -3.34
N ASP A 22 3.54 4.64 -3.12
CA ASP A 22 4.09 5.11 -1.86
C ASP A 22 3.15 4.77 -0.71
N ARG A 23 1.86 4.96 -0.91
CA ARG A 23 0.88 4.62 0.10
C ARG A 23 0.88 3.13 0.40
N LEU A 24 1.00 2.33 -0.64
CA LEU A 24 1.04 0.88 -0.47
C LEU A 24 2.28 0.47 0.29
N HIS A 25 3.43 1.06 -0.07
CA HIS A 25 4.67 0.75 0.62
C HIS A 25 4.62 1.15 2.08
N PHE A 26 4.03 2.30 2.35
CA PHE A 26 3.90 2.77 3.72
C PHE A 26 3.00 1.83 4.52
N ALA A 27 1.85 1.48 3.96
CA ALA A 27 0.91 0.60 4.63
C ALA A 27 1.52 -0.78 4.88
N ALA A 28 2.22 -1.32 3.88
CA ALA A 28 2.86 -2.62 4.01
C ALA A 28 3.96 -2.59 5.06
N SER A 29 4.67 -1.48 5.14
CA SER A 29 5.72 -1.31 6.13
C SER A 29 5.12 -1.31 7.54
N GLU A 30 4.00 -0.62 7.72
CA GLU A 30 3.31 -0.59 9.01
C GLU A 30 2.82 -1.98 9.39
N TYR A 31 2.32 -2.71 8.41
CA TYR A 31 1.84 -4.05 8.64
C TYR A 31 2.99 -4.97 9.07
N CYS A 32 4.12 -4.88 8.38
CA CYS A 32 5.29 -5.67 8.75
C CYS A 32 5.79 -5.32 10.14
N GLU A 33 5.75 -4.06 10.49
CA GLU A 33 6.14 -3.62 11.82
C GLU A 33 5.22 -4.18 12.88
N ALA A 34 3.92 -4.15 12.60
CA ALA A 34 2.95 -4.68 13.55
C ALA A 34 3.13 -6.17 13.75
N LEU A 35 3.37 -6.90 12.67
CA LEU A 35 3.63 -8.33 12.75
C LEU A 35 4.92 -8.63 13.50
N GLY A 36 5.95 -7.86 13.21
CA GLY A 36 7.23 -8.03 13.87
C GLY A 36 7.14 -7.78 15.36
N ASP A 37 6.40 -6.73 15.71
CA ASP A 37 6.22 -6.40 17.12
C ASP A 37 5.48 -7.52 17.85
N LEU A 38 4.44 -8.04 17.24
CA LEU A 38 3.70 -9.13 17.83
C LEU A 38 4.57 -10.37 17.95
N SER A 39 5.34 -10.69 16.93
CA SER A 39 6.19 -11.88 16.92
C SER A 39 7.30 -11.82 17.97
N ARG A 40 7.88 -10.66 18.15
CA ARG A 40 8.99 -10.51 19.07
C ARG A 40 8.54 -10.57 20.53
N ASN A 41 7.30 -10.23 20.77
CA ASN A 41 6.88 -10.06 22.13
C ASN A 41 5.41 -10.44 22.26
N ILE A 42 5.13 -11.71 22.18
CA ILE A 42 3.75 -12.18 22.21
C ILE A 42 3.23 -12.15 23.64
N PRO A 43 2.26 -11.26 23.91
CA PRO A 43 1.69 -11.20 25.27
C PRO A 43 0.75 -12.36 25.48
N ALA A 44 0.28 -12.50 26.71
CA ALA A 44 -0.69 -13.53 27.03
C ALA A 44 -1.94 -13.31 26.19
N VAL A 45 -2.49 -14.40 25.66
CA VAL A 45 -3.62 -14.34 24.76
C VAL A 45 -4.82 -13.59 25.34
N ARG A 46 -5.00 -13.67 26.63
CA ARG A 46 -6.14 -13.00 27.25
C ARG A 46 -5.85 -11.57 27.68
N SER A 47 -4.63 -11.11 27.48
CA SER A 47 -4.29 -9.77 27.94
C SER A 47 -4.83 -8.72 26.98
N GLU A 48 -5.06 -7.55 27.54
CA GLU A 48 -5.47 -6.42 26.74
C GLU A 48 -4.40 -6.04 25.73
N LEU A 49 -3.15 -6.20 26.11
CA LEU A 49 -2.06 -5.88 25.23
C LEU A 49 -2.06 -6.78 23.99
N PHE A 50 -2.38 -8.05 24.17
CA PHE A 50 -2.48 -8.96 23.04
C PHE A 50 -3.56 -8.50 22.07
N HIS A 51 -4.71 -8.11 22.60
CA HIS A 51 -5.82 -7.64 21.77
C HIS A 51 -5.46 -6.38 21.03
N LEU A 52 -4.76 -5.46 21.69
CA LEU A 52 -4.35 -4.22 21.02
C LEU A 52 -3.36 -4.50 19.89
N LYS A 53 -2.42 -5.40 20.11
CA LYS A 53 -1.46 -5.75 19.10
C LYS A 53 -2.12 -6.45 17.90
N MET A 54 -3.06 -7.32 18.18
CA MET A 54 -3.79 -8.00 17.12
C MET A 54 -4.65 -7.03 16.34
N GLU A 55 -5.25 -6.07 17.02
CA GLU A 55 -6.05 -5.06 16.38
C GLU A 55 -5.20 -4.23 15.42
N ARG A 56 -3.99 -3.87 15.86
CA ARG A 56 -3.09 -3.11 15.00
C ARG A 56 -2.69 -3.90 13.76
N VAL A 57 -2.41 -5.19 13.93
CA VAL A 57 -2.10 -6.06 12.80
C VAL A 57 -3.27 -6.09 11.83
N HIS A 58 -4.47 -6.22 12.35
CA HIS A 58 -5.66 -6.28 11.51
C HIS A 58 -5.86 -4.97 10.76
N GLU A 59 -5.73 -3.84 11.44
CA GLU A 59 -5.94 -2.54 10.81
C GLU A 59 -4.89 -2.24 9.75
N THR A 60 -3.63 -2.56 10.04
CA THR A 60 -2.58 -2.30 9.07
C THR A 60 -2.71 -3.23 7.86
N ARG A 61 -3.21 -4.43 8.08
CA ARG A 61 -3.47 -5.34 6.98
C ARG A 61 -4.57 -4.81 6.08
N LEU A 62 -5.66 -4.29 6.68
CA LEU A 62 -6.74 -3.72 5.90
C LEU A 62 -6.27 -2.50 5.12
N ALA A 63 -5.45 -1.66 5.75
CA ALA A 63 -4.91 -0.49 5.07
C ALA A 63 -4.07 -0.90 3.87
N THR A 64 -3.29 -1.97 4.01
CA THR A 64 -2.48 -2.48 2.92
C THR A 64 -3.36 -2.98 1.78
N GLU A 65 -4.42 -3.70 2.11
CA GLU A 65 -5.33 -4.22 1.09
C GLU A 65 -6.05 -3.09 0.36
N ARG A 66 -6.44 -2.05 1.08
CA ARG A 66 -7.08 -0.90 0.45
C ARG A 66 -6.14 -0.15 -0.46
N ALA A 67 -4.90 0.02 -0.02
CA ALA A 67 -3.92 0.72 -0.84
C ALA A 67 -3.63 -0.07 -2.11
N ARG A 68 -3.57 -1.39 -2.00
CA ARG A 68 -3.34 -2.24 -3.14
C ARG A 68 -4.52 -2.19 -4.11
N ALA A 69 -5.73 -2.24 -3.56
CA ALA A 69 -6.92 -2.17 -4.39
C ALA A 69 -7.00 -0.84 -5.14
N ALA A 70 -6.64 0.24 -4.46
CA ALA A 70 -6.63 1.55 -5.10
C ALA A 70 -5.65 1.60 -6.25
N LEU A 71 -4.48 1.00 -6.06
CA LEU A 71 -3.47 0.96 -7.11
C LEU A 71 -3.94 0.15 -8.30
N VAL A 72 -4.52 -1.03 -8.04
CA VAL A 72 -5.02 -1.88 -9.10
C VAL A 72 -6.14 -1.18 -9.87
N GLU A 73 -7.03 -0.52 -9.16
CA GLU A 73 -8.12 0.20 -9.78
C GLU A 73 -7.60 1.32 -10.66
N HIS A 74 -6.59 2.02 -10.18
CA HIS A 74 -5.98 3.09 -10.95
C HIS A 74 -5.35 2.55 -12.23
N GLN A 75 -4.62 1.45 -12.12
CA GLN A 75 -3.99 0.83 -13.28
C GLN A 75 -5.01 0.34 -14.30
N ASP A 76 -6.08 -0.23 -13.82
CA ASP A 76 -7.13 -0.72 -14.71
C ASP A 76 -7.86 0.44 -15.37
N GLY A 77 -7.98 1.55 -14.68
CA GLY A 77 -8.74 2.68 -15.16
C GLY A 77 -8.11 3.36 -16.35
N HIS A 78 -6.79 3.37 -16.46
CA HIS A 78 -6.17 4.04 -17.60
C HIS A 78 -4.95 3.31 -18.13
N GLY A 79 -4.77 2.08 -17.73
CA GLY A 79 -3.74 1.27 -18.32
C GLY A 79 -2.31 1.69 -18.06
N CYS A 80 -2.09 2.45 -17.02
CA CYS A 80 -0.76 2.91 -16.69
C CYS A 80 0.22 1.76 -16.53
N ALA A 81 -0.25 0.70 -15.94
CA ALA A 81 0.59 -0.46 -15.71
C ALA A 81 0.96 -1.18 -16.98
N THR A 82 0.08 -1.17 -17.95
CA THR A 82 0.36 -1.88 -19.19
C THR A 82 1.48 -1.26 -19.96
N LEU A 83 1.73 0.00 -19.74
CA LEU A 83 2.84 0.65 -20.42
C LEU A 83 4.17 0.15 -19.90
N MET A 84 4.16 -0.42 -18.74
CA MET A 84 5.37 -0.91 -18.15
C MET A 84 5.66 -2.32 -18.56
N GLY A 85 4.68 -2.94 -19.05
CA GLY A 85 4.69 -4.34 -19.40
C GLY A 85 5.71 -4.69 -20.37
#